data_66583808a1df97deee1404f903eb4024
#
_entry.id   66583808a1df97deee1404f903eb4024
#
_cell.length_a   1.000
_cell.length_b   1.000
_cell.length_c   1.000
_cell.angle_alpha   90.00
_cell.angle_beta   90.00
_cell.angle_gamma   90.00
#
_symmetry.space_group_name_H-M   'P 1'
#
loop_
_entity.id
_entity.type
_entity.pdbx_description
1 polymer ?
#
loop_
_entity_poly.entity_id
_entity_poly.type
_entity_poly.pdbx_seq_one_letter_code
_entity_poly.pdbx_strand_id
1 'polypeptide(L)'
;MMVFLDTDVLVDCLRGTSSAQAWLANAASETFQVPGIVAMELLMGCRDQAELRHVQKFLNTFSIVWPEAAEFAQAYDLLATHRLTSGLSIPDCLIAAISLSHSARLYTFNLKHFRVVAGLDVQEPYARS
;
A
#
# COMPACT_ATOMS: atom_id res chain seq x y z
N MET A 1 -1.89 -16.21 -2.61
CA MET A 1 -2.23 -15.06 -3.47
C MET A 1 -1.38 -13.86 -3.07
N MET A 2 -0.73 -13.24 -4.04
CA MET A 2 0.04 -12.02 -3.81
C MET A 2 -0.91 -10.84 -3.64
N VAL A 3 -0.73 -10.06 -2.56
CA VAL A 3 -1.52 -8.86 -2.29
C VAL A 3 -0.59 -7.73 -1.87
N PHE A 4 -1.00 -6.50 -2.16
CA PHE A 4 -0.27 -5.30 -1.77
C PHE A 4 -0.98 -4.60 -0.61
N LEU A 5 -0.19 -3.99 0.26
CA LEU A 5 -0.69 -3.25 1.42
C LEU A 5 -0.40 -1.77 1.27
N ASP A 6 -1.43 -0.95 1.45
CA ASP A 6 -1.29 0.50 1.49
C ASP A 6 -0.73 0.95 2.85
N THR A 7 -0.25 2.18 2.89
CA THR A 7 0.35 2.79 4.08
C THR A 7 -0.58 2.73 5.29
N ASP A 8 -1.87 3.04 5.12
CA ASP A 8 -2.84 3.07 6.21
C ASP A 8 -3.01 1.70 6.90
N VAL A 9 -2.95 0.62 6.14
CA VAL A 9 -3.00 -0.74 6.68
C VAL A 9 -1.75 -1.05 7.50
N LEU A 10 -0.58 -0.69 6.97
CA LEU A 10 0.69 -0.92 7.66
C LEU A 10 0.83 -0.10 8.93
N VAL A 11 0.30 1.12 8.94
CA VAL A 11 0.28 1.97 10.16
C VAL A 11 -0.51 1.26 11.27
N ASP A 12 -1.67 0.70 10.95
CA ASP A 12 -2.44 -0.08 11.94
C ASP A 12 -1.66 -1.29 12.45
N CYS A 13 -0.97 -2.00 11.56
CA CYS A 13 -0.13 -3.13 11.95
C CYS A 13 1.01 -2.71 12.87
N LEU A 14 1.68 -1.59 12.55
CA LEU A 14 2.75 -1.03 13.37
C LEU A 14 2.28 -0.64 14.76
N ARG A 15 1.07 -0.05 14.85
CA ARG A 15 0.47 0.32 16.12
C ARG A 15 0.01 -0.86 16.95
N GLY A 16 -0.03 -2.04 16.35
CA GLY A 16 -0.44 -3.27 17.03
C GLY A 16 -1.91 -3.30 17.40
N THR A 17 -2.77 -2.67 16.59
CA THR A 17 -4.21 -2.74 16.84
C THR A 17 -4.68 -4.19 16.80
N SER A 18 -5.65 -4.54 17.63
CA SER A 18 -6.13 -5.93 17.73
C SER A 18 -6.74 -6.42 16.42
N SER A 19 -7.45 -5.56 15.70
CA SER A 19 -8.05 -5.89 14.40
C SER A 19 -6.97 -6.21 13.35
N ALA A 20 -5.91 -5.40 13.29
CA ALA A 20 -4.81 -5.62 12.35
C ALA A 20 -4.05 -6.90 12.67
N GLN A 21 -3.75 -7.14 13.94
CA GLN A 21 -3.04 -8.35 14.36
C GLN A 21 -3.83 -9.61 14.07
N ALA A 22 -5.12 -9.59 14.35
CA ALA A 22 -6.00 -10.73 14.08
C ALA A 22 -6.07 -11.00 12.56
N TRP A 23 -6.17 -9.95 11.77
CA TRP A 23 -6.22 -10.09 10.32
C TRP A 23 -4.93 -10.70 9.76
N LEU A 24 -3.77 -10.20 10.18
CA LEU A 24 -2.48 -10.75 9.77
C LEU A 24 -2.34 -12.23 10.16
N ALA A 25 -2.75 -12.57 11.36
CA ALA A 25 -2.66 -13.96 11.87
C ALA A 25 -3.55 -14.92 11.10
N ASN A 26 -4.69 -14.44 10.57
CA ASN A 26 -5.67 -15.25 9.87
C ASN A 26 -5.54 -15.24 8.36
N ALA A 27 -4.58 -14.50 7.81
CA ALA A 27 -4.39 -14.35 6.37
C ALA A 27 -3.26 -15.23 5.84
N ALA A 28 -3.16 -16.47 6.33
CA ALA A 28 -2.06 -17.38 6.02
C ALA A 28 -1.95 -17.75 4.54
N SER A 29 -3.04 -17.67 3.76
CA SER A 29 -3.03 -17.96 2.33
C SER A 29 -2.54 -16.78 1.48
N GLU A 30 -2.34 -15.62 2.09
CA GLU A 30 -1.91 -14.42 1.38
C GLU A 30 -0.41 -14.22 1.48
N THR A 31 0.19 -13.76 0.38
CA THR A 31 1.59 -13.32 0.36
C THR A 31 1.58 -11.80 0.34
N PHE A 32 1.94 -11.20 1.46
CA PHE A 32 1.92 -9.75 1.61
C PHE A 32 3.13 -9.10 0.96
N GLN A 33 2.87 -8.12 0.12
CA GLN A 33 3.89 -7.32 -0.55
C GLN A 33 3.70 -5.86 -0.18
N VAL A 34 4.79 -5.14 -0.06
CA VAL A 34 4.76 -3.70 0.25
C VAL A 34 5.34 -2.94 -0.95
N PRO A 35 4.55 -2.05 -1.57
CA PRO A 35 5.11 -1.19 -2.62
C PRO A 35 6.23 -0.33 -2.05
N GLY A 36 7.32 -0.16 -2.80
CA GLY A 36 8.46 0.62 -2.32
C GLY A 36 8.11 2.03 -1.88
N ILE A 37 7.16 2.68 -2.58
CA ILE A 37 6.70 4.02 -2.20
C ILE A 37 6.01 4.02 -0.83
N VAL A 38 5.29 2.95 -0.48
CA VAL A 38 4.67 2.80 0.84
C VAL A 38 5.74 2.69 1.92
N ALA A 39 6.78 1.89 1.67
CA ALA A 39 7.91 1.79 2.60
C ALA A 39 8.55 3.16 2.85
N MET A 40 8.72 3.95 1.80
CA MET A 40 9.27 5.30 1.91
C MET A 40 8.35 6.24 2.69
N GLU A 41 7.04 6.14 2.49
CA GLU A 41 6.07 6.95 3.25
C GLU A 41 6.11 6.65 4.74
N LEU A 42 6.28 5.37 5.10
CA LEU A 42 6.43 4.99 6.51
C LEU A 42 7.68 5.59 7.13
N LEU A 43 8.80 5.60 6.40
CA LEU A 43 10.03 6.23 6.88
C LEU A 43 9.86 7.75 7.05
N MET A 44 9.14 8.39 6.13
CA MET A 44 8.85 9.83 6.21
C MET A 44 8.10 10.22 7.47
N GLY A 45 7.30 9.31 8.03
CA GLY A 45 6.55 9.56 9.24
C GLY A 45 7.37 9.45 10.53
N CYS A 46 8.62 9.00 10.46
CA CYS A 46 9.47 8.83 11.64
C CYS A 46 10.01 10.16 12.13
N ARG A 47 10.01 10.34 13.44
CA ARG A 47 10.43 11.60 14.09
C ARG A 47 11.86 11.56 14.59
N ASP A 48 12.41 10.37 14.82
CA ASP A 48 13.75 10.17 15.34
C ASP A 48 14.38 8.86 14.84
N GLN A 49 15.63 8.67 15.17
CA GLN A 49 16.40 7.51 14.70
C GLN A 49 15.87 6.19 15.29
N ALA A 50 15.36 6.22 16.50
CA ALA A 50 14.81 5.01 17.13
C ALA A 50 13.54 4.54 16.42
N GLU A 51 12.64 5.47 16.09
CA GLU A 51 11.45 5.16 15.30
C GLU A 51 11.83 4.62 13.92
N LEU A 52 12.80 5.24 13.26
CA LEU A 52 13.23 4.84 11.92
C LEU A 52 13.76 3.40 11.92
N ARG A 53 14.59 3.04 12.89
CA ARG A 53 15.09 1.67 13.02
C ARG A 53 13.96 0.68 13.30
N HIS A 54 12.99 1.06 14.12
CA HIS A 54 11.83 0.22 14.43
C HIS A 54 11.00 -0.05 13.17
N VAL A 55 10.73 0.99 12.38
CA VAL A 55 9.98 0.87 11.13
C VAL A 55 10.75 0.02 10.11
N GLN A 56 12.06 0.23 9.97
CA GLN A 56 12.88 -0.58 9.07
C GLN A 56 12.85 -2.06 9.46
N LYS A 57 12.94 -2.36 10.75
CA LYS A 57 12.86 -3.73 11.24
C LYS A 57 11.52 -4.37 10.93
N PHE A 58 10.43 -3.62 11.10
CA PHE A 58 9.09 -4.05 10.74
C PHE A 58 8.99 -4.32 9.23
N LEU A 59 9.45 -3.39 8.39
CA LEU A 59 9.42 -3.53 6.93
C LEU A 59 10.23 -4.72 6.44
N ASN A 60 11.31 -5.06 7.12
CA ASN A 60 12.14 -6.22 6.76
C ASN A 60 11.40 -7.56 6.90
N THR A 61 10.25 -7.59 7.57
CA THR A 61 9.41 -8.79 7.66
C THR A 61 8.54 -8.98 6.42
N PHE A 62 8.49 -8.00 5.53
CA PHE A 62 7.71 -8.05 4.29
C PHE A 62 8.62 -8.06 3.07
N SER A 63 8.07 -8.53 1.95
CA SER A 63 8.69 -8.36 0.64
C SER A 63 8.38 -6.97 0.12
N ILE A 64 9.40 -6.20 -0.25
CA ILE A 64 9.22 -4.86 -0.81
C ILE A 64 9.36 -4.95 -2.33
N VAL A 65 8.39 -4.40 -3.06
CA VAL A 65 8.39 -4.38 -4.52
C VAL A 65 8.63 -2.95 -4.99
N TRP A 66 9.75 -2.74 -5.66
CA TRP A 66 10.12 -1.42 -6.19
C TRP A 66 9.50 -1.24 -7.56
N PRO A 67 8.97 -0.03 -7.87
CA PRO A 67 8.39 0.20 -9.19
C PRO A 67 9.48 0.23 -10.27
N GLU A 68 9.15 -0.35 -11.42
CA GLU A 68 10.00 -0.31 -12.60
C GLU A 68 9.59 0.86 -13.49
N ALA A 69 10.40 1.13 -14.52
CA ALA A 69 10.15 2.25 -15.43
C ALA A 69 8.75 2.19 -16.07
N ALA A 70 8.30 1.01 -16.46
CA ALA A 70 6.97 0.84 -17.05
C ALA A 70 5.85 1.20 -16.07
N GLU A 71 6.03 0.92 -14.79
CA GLU A 71 5.06 1.24 -13.75
C GLU A 71 5.03 2.74 -13.47
N PHE A 72 6.18 3.42 -13.52
CA PHE A 72 6.21 4.88 -13.44
C PHE A 72 5.47 5.52 -14.62
N ALA A 73 5.66 5.00 -15.83
CA ALA A 73 4.95 5.50 -17.01
C ALA A 73 3.43 5.30 -16.87
N GLN A 74 3.00 4.15 -16.37
CA GLN A 74 1.59 3.88 -16.09
C GLN A 74 1.05 4.81 -15.01
N ALA A 75 1.81 5.06 -13.96
CA ALA A 75 1.43 6.00 -12.90
C ALA A 75 1.24 7.42 -13.44
N TYR A 76 2.10 7.83 -14.38
CA TYR A 76 1.96 9.11 -15.07
C TYR A 76 0.60 9.19 -15.78
N ASP A 77 0.24 8.15 -16.52
CA ASP A 77 -1.03 8.11 -17.24
C ASP A 77 -2.24 8.15 -16.29
N LEU A 78 -2.17 7.44 -15.17
CA LEU A 78 -3.20 7.46 -14.14
C LEU A 78 -3.35 8.85 -13.52
N LEU A 79 -2.22 9.49 -13.25
CA LEU A 79 -2.21 10.85 -12.70
C LEU A 79 -2.86 11.83 -13.68
N ALA A 80 -2.49 11.77 -14.95
CA ALA A 80 -3.05 12.63 -16.00
C ALA A 80 -4.57 12.43 -16.14
N THR A 81 -5.05 11.20 -16.01
CA THR A 81 -6.47 10.87 -16.16
C THR A 81 -7.29 11.29 -14.94
N HIS A 82 -6.78 11.08 -13.73
CA HIS A 82 -7.60 11.14 -12.51
C HIS A 82 -7.30 12.32 -11.58
N ARG A 83 -6.19 13.03 -11.78
CA ARG A 83 -5.80 14.09 -10.83
C ARG A 83 -6.86 15.15 -10.62
N LEU A 84 -7.42 15.67 -11.71
CA LEU A 84 -8.37 16.79 -11.62
C LEU A 84 -9.75 16.37 -11.13
N THR A 85 -10.15 15.12 -11.38
CA THR A 85 -11.48 14.63 -11.00
C THR A 85 -11.51 13.93 -9.64
N SER A 86 -10.45 13.22 -9.28
CA SER A 86 -10.41 12.38 -8.08
C SER A 86 -9.33 12.79 -7.08
N GLY A 87 -8.43 13.67 -7.46
CA GLY A 87 -7.39 14.14 -6.58
C GLY A 87 -6.31 13.10 -6.26
N LEU A 88 -6.15 12.06 -7.09
CA LEU A 88 -5.11 11.06 -6.88
C LEU A 88 -3.73 11.72 -6.80
N SER A 89 -2.93 11.29 -5.83
CA SER A 89 -1.57 11.75 -5.64
C SER A 89 -0.57 10.88 -6.41
N ILE A 90 0.68 11.34 -6.50
CA ILE A 90 1.76 10.54 -7.11
C ILE A 90 1.91 9.18 -6.39
N PRO A 91 1.98 9.13 -5.05
CA PRO A 91 2.04 7.83 -4.38
C PRO A 91 0.88 6.91 -4.70
N ASP A 92 -0.35 7.43 -4.73
CA ASP A 92 -1.54 6.64 -5.05
C ASP A 92 -1.41 6.03 -6.45
N CYS A 93 -0.98 6.81 -7.43
CA CYS A 93 -0.81 6.34 -8.80
C CYS A 93 0.26 5.27 -8.91
N LEU A 94 1.36 5.39 -8.16
CA LEU A 94 2.42 4.37 -8.14
C LEU A 94 1.94 3.09 -7.48
N ILE A 95 1.22 3.17 -6.39
CA ILE A 95 0.65 2.01 -5.70
C ILE A 95 -0.32 1.28 -6.63
N ALA A 96 -1.21 2.03 -7.30
CA ALA A 96 -2.15 1.47 -8.25
C ALA A 96 -1.44 0.80 -9.43
N ALA A 97 -0.43 1.45 -9.99
CA ALA A 97 0.32 0.92 -11.14
C ALA A 97 1.03 -0.40 -10.80
N ILE A 98 1.67 -0.47 -9.63
CA ILE A 98 2.32 -1.70 -9.16
C ILE A 98 1.29 -2.82 -8.99
N SER A 99 0.16 -2.52 -8.35
CA SER A 99 -0.89 -3.51 -8.11
C SER A 99 -1.45 -4.04 -9.42
N LEU A 100 -1.71 -3.15 -10.38
CA LEU A 100 -2.22 -3.53 -11.71
C LEU A 100 -1.21 -4.39 -12.47
N SER A 101 0.06 -4.01 -12.49
CA SER A 101 1.08 -4.74 -13.26
C SER A 101 1.31 -6.15 -12.72
N HIS A 102 1.07 -6.37 -11.43
CA HIS A 102 1.19 -7.69 -10.81
C HIS A 102 -0.15 -8.43 -10.74
N SER A 103 -1.23 -7.85 -11.27
CA SER A 103 -2.58 -8.40 -11.18
C SER A 103 -2.94 -8.79 -9.75
N ALA A 104 -2.52 -7.97 -8.80
CA ALA A 104 -2.65 -8.23 -7.37
C ALA A 104 -3.68 -7.31 -6.73
N ARG A 105 -4.35 -7.84 -5.69
CA ARG A 105 -5.27 -7.04 -4.88
C ARG A 105 -4.50 -6.04 -4.05
N LEU A 106 -5.06 -4.85 -3.89
CA LEU A 106 -4.58 -3.83 -2.97
C LEU A 106 -5.51 -3.76 -1.76
N TYR A 107 -4.97 -3.95 -0.58
CA TYR A 107 -5.68 -3.70 0.67
C TYR A 107 -5.42 -2.27 1.11
N THR A 108 -6.49 -1.52 1.31
CA THR A 108 -6.45 -0.12 1.70
C THR A 108 -7.76 0.26 2.39
N PHE A 109 -7.71 1.27 3.25
CA PHE A 109 -8.94 1.87 3.78
C PHE A 109 -9.42 3.05 2.94
N ASN A 110 -8.63 3.46 1.94
CA ASN A 110 -8.94 4.58 1.06
C ASN A 110 -9.61 4.11 -0.22
N LEU A 111 -10.68 3.33 -0.10
CA LEU A 111 -11.39 2.75 -1.24
C LEU A 111 -11.88 3.82 -2.22
N LYS A 112 -12.35 4.95 -1.67
CA LYS A 112 -12.91 6.04 -2.47
C LYS A 112 -11.91 6.57 -3.51
N HIS A 113 -10.63 6.71 -3.14
CA HIS A 113 -9.58 7.16 -4.05
C HIS A 113 -9.26 6.13 -5.12
N PHE A 114 -9.11 4.87 -4.72
CA PHE A 114 -8.62 3.84 -5.63
C PHE A 114 -9.69 3.24 -6.53
N ARG A 115 -10.95 3.34 -6.18
CA ARG A 115 -12.06 2.78 -6.99
C ARG A 115 -12.16 3.37 -8.39
N VAL A 116 -11.64 4.58 -8.60
CA VAL A 116 -11.68 5.23 -9.91
C VAL A 116 -10.72 4.59 -10.91
N VAL A 117 -9.76 3.79 -10.42
CA VAL A 117 -8.75 3.16 -11.28
C VAL A 117 -9.34 1.89 -11.89
N ALA A 118 -9.51 1.89 -13.22
CA ALA A 118 -10.10 0.76 -13.92
C ALA A 118 -9.23 -0.49 -13.77
N GLY A 119 -9.87 -1.62 -13.49
CA GLY A 119 -9.21 -2.92 -13.38
C GLY A 119 -8.49 -3.19 -12.06
N LEU A 120 -8.46 -2.21 -11.16
CA LEU A 120 -7.79 -2.38 -9.87
C LEU A 120 -8.72 -3.09 -8.88
N ASP A 121 -8.25 -4.20 -8.31
CA ASP A 121 -8.95 -4.92 -7.25
C ASP A 121 -8.55 -4.32 -5.90
N VAL A 122 -9.46 -3.58 -5.27
CA VAL A 122 -9.23 -2.97 -3.96
C VAL A 122 -10.23 -3.47 -2.94
N GLN A 123 -9.74 -3.71 -1.73
CA GLN A 123 -10.58 -4.13 -0.61
C GLN A 123 -10.06 -3.55 0.69
N GLU A 124 -10.97 -3.34 1.64
CA GLU A 124 -10.57 -3.13 3.03
C GLU A 124 -10.13 -4.48 3.62
N PRO A 125 -9.04 -4.50 4.40
CA PRO A 125 -8.58 -5.77 4.99
C PRO A 125 -9.46 -6.26 6.13
N TYR A 126 -10.03 -5.33 6.90
CA TYR A 126 -10.91 -5.60 8.05
C TYR A 126 -11.69 -4.33 8.35
N ALA A 127 -12.76 -4.46 9.16
CA ALA A 127 -13.51 -3.29 9.61
C ALA A 127 -12.73 -2.58 10.72
N ARG A 128 -12.50 -1.28 10.56
CA ARG A 128 -11.92 -0.45 11.62
C ARG A 128 -12.98 -0.17 12.70
N SER A 129 -12.56 -0.31 13.93
CA SER A 129 -13.42 0.01 15.08
C SER A 129 -13.31 1.47 15.50
#